data_d80494735cdbf9a8c672bff51c8e792e
#
_entry.id   d80494735cdbf9a8c672bff51c8e792e
#
_cell.length_a   1.000
_cell.length_b   1.000
_cell.length_c   1.000
_cell.angle_alpha   90.00
_cell.angle_beta   90.00
_cell.angle_gamma   90.00
#
_symmetry.space_group_name_H-M   'P 1'
#
loop_
_entity.id
_entity.type
_entity.pdbx_description
1 polymer ?
#
loop_
_entity_poly.entity_id
_entity_poly.type
_entity_poly.pdbx_seq_one_letter_code
_entity_poly.pdbx_strand_id
1 'polypeptide(L)'
;MKKTIAGGVWPVMITPFTEDNRIDYDAVLRIIEWYDKNGVDGIFAVCQSSEMFELSPQERVELAKFIITNTPKHMGVIASGHCAEKVEDQIREAQTVIDAGVDAYVFISNQFAKENESEDVAKKNIEYLLDHIDGDMFGVYECPAPYKRLLSPELLKWCAETEKFAFLKDTCCDLDQLEAKCKAVEGTGLKIFNANAATLLRSMEMGCAGYSGVMANFHPDLYVWLCKNYKEQPEKAQELMNFLGAASMVECQVYPVNSKYHMNLVGVPMTLQSRRQDYKLLTGSKKLEIEEFCAITETFRKSFFGK
;
A
#
# COMPACT_ATOMS: atom_id res chain seq x y z
N MET A 1 24.68 -0.33 -9.04
CA MET A 1 23.81 -1.44 -8.62
C MET A 1 22.39 -1.11 -9.06
N LYS A 2 21.68 -2.07 -9.66
CA LYS A 2 20.26 -1.88 -10.02
C LYS A 2 19.47 -1.56 -8.73
N LYS A 3 18.67 -0.50 -8.71
CA LYS A 3 17.76 -0.23 -7.58
C LYS A 3 16.80 -1.41 -7.43
N THR A 4 16.49 -1.81 -6.22
CA THR A 4 15.53 -2.89 -5.93
C THR A 4 14.60 -2.44 -4.82
N ILE A 5 13.34 -2.84 -4.91
CA ILE A 5 12.38 -2.67 -3.81
C ILE A 5 12.68 -3.70 -2.72
N ALA A 6 12.78 -3.28 -1.47
CA ALA A 6 12.93 -4.20 -0.34
C ALA A 6 11.66 -5.06 -0.16
N GLY A 7 11.83 -6.32 0.26
CA GLY A 7 10.69 -7.09 0.77
C GLY A 7 10.27 -6.58 2.14
N GLY A 8 9.10 -7.02 2.64
CA GLY A 8 8.62 -6.65 3.96
C GLY A 8 7.31 -5.84 3.94
N VAL A 9 7.18 -4.83 4.78
CA VAL A 9 5.91 -4.10 5.00
C VAL A 9 5.96 -2.71 4.38
N TRP A 10 5.00 -2.44 3.51
CA TRP A 10 4.81 -1.18 2.79
C TRP A 10 3.41 -0.63 3.08
N PRO A 11 3.19 0.10 4.19
CA PRO A 11 1.89 0.68 4.52
C PRO A 11 1.36 1.54 3.37
N VAL A 12 0.06 1.38 3.10
CA VAL A 12 -0.69 2.28 2.22
C VAL A 12 -1.06 3.52 3.01
N MET A 13 -0.20 4.53 2.96
CA MET A 13 -0.29 5.70 3.84
C MET A 13 -1.61 6.44 3.66
N ILE A 14 -2.25 6.80 4.77
CA ILE A 14 -3.42 7.69 4.79
C ILE A 14 -2.99 9.15 4.75
N THR A 15 -3.85 10.03 4.24
CA THR A 15 -3.62 11.48 4.25
C THR A 15 -4.39 12.15 5.37
N PRO A 16 -3.73 12.73 6.37
CA PRO A 16 -4.38 13.59 7.35
C PRO A 16 -4.72 14.95 6.75
N PHE A 17 -5.87 15.50 7.14
CA PHE A 17 -6.30 16.84 6.75
C PHE A 17 -6.52 17.72 7.98
N THR A 18 -6.34 19.03 7.81
CA THR A 18 -6.66 20.05 8.81
C THR A 18 -8.18 20.25 8.89
N GLU A 19 -8.68 21.02 9.89
CA GLU A 19 -10.09 21.39 10.01
C GLU A 19 -10.65 22.14 8.79
N ASP A 20 -9.79 22.91 8.10
CA ASP A 20 -10.11 23.63 6.86
C ASP A 20 -9.81 22.82 5.59
N ASN A 21 -9.70 21.48 5.73
CA ASN A 21 -9.59 20.52 4.64
C ASN A 21 -8.32 20.65 3.76
N ARG A 22 -7.24 21.19 4.30
CA ARG A 22 -5.90 21.16 3.67
C ARG A 22 -5.13 19.93 4.17
N ILE A 23 -4.12 19.48 3.43
CA ILE A 23 -3.21 18.42 3.91
C ILE A 23 -2.50 18.92 5.17
N ASP A 24 -2.55 18.12 6.24
CA ASP A 24 -1.83 18.38 7.50
C ASP A 24 -0.44 17.74 7.44
N TYR A 25 0.53 18.49 6.95
CA TYR A 25 1.91 18.02 6.80
C TYR A 25 2.60 17.69 8.13
N ASP A 26 2.21 18.34 9.23
CA ASP A 26 2.75 17.99 10.56
C ASP A 26 2.26 16.61 11.00
N ALA A 27 1.00 16.28 10.70
CA ALA A 27 0.47 14.93 10.94
C ALA A 27 1.07 13.90 9.97
N VAL A 28 1.34 14.27 8.70
CA VAL A 28 2.07 13.41 7.76
C VAL A 28 3.43 13.04 8.34
N LEU A 29 4.18 14.00 8.88
CA LEU A 29 5.48 13.75 9.50
C LEU A 29 5.36 12.78 10.69
N ARG A 30 4.38 12.98 11.59
CA ARG A 30 4.13 12.06 12.71
C ARG A 30 3.80 10.63 12.26
N ILE A 31 3.09 10.45 11.13
CA ILE A 31 2.83 9.12 10.58
C ILE A 31 4.12 8.49 10.06
N ILE A 32 4.98 9.23 9.37
CA ILE A 32 6.29 8.75 8.90
C ILE A 32 7.14 8.28 10.07
N GLU A 33 7.25 9.09 11.13
CA GLU A 33 7.99 8.74 12.35
C GLU A 33 7.41 7.51 13.05
N TRP A 34 6.08 7.37 13.02
CA TRP A 34 5.42 6.19 13.59
C TRP A 34 5.70 4.92 12.78
N TYR A 35 5.71 5.01 11.45
CA TYR A 35 6.10 3.89 10.58
C TYR A 35 7.54 3.48 10.82
N ASP A 36 8.46 4.44 10.88
CA ASP A 36 9.87 4.20 11.16
C ASP A 36 10.08 3.49 12.50
N LYS A 37 9.46 4.01 13.56
CA LYS A 37 9.49 3.39 14.91
C LYS A 37 8.97 1.95 14.92
N ASN A 38 8.04 1.61 14.05
CA ASN A 38 7.49 0.26 13.93
C ASN A 38 8.27 -0.63 12.94
N GLY A 39 9.33 -0.11 12.32
CA GLY A 39 10.29 -0.86 11.53
C GLY A 39 9.79 -1.30 10.16
N VAL A 40 8.89 -0.54 9.52
CA VAL A 40 8.42 -0.82 8.17
C VAL A 40 9.55 -0.64 7.15
N ASP A 41 9.46 -1.32 6.02
CA ASP A 41 10.53 -1.36 5.01
C ASP A 41 10.38 -0.23 3.97
N GLY A 42 9.18 0.33 3.85
CA GLY A 42 8.92 1.47 2.96
C GLY A 42 7.50 2.00 3.12
N ILE A 43 7.15 3.02 2.32
CA ILE A 43 5.85 3.69 2.36
C ILE A 43 5.25 3.73 0.95
N PHE A 44 3.99 3.32 0.79
CA PHE A 44 3.20 3.63 -0.38
C PHE A 44 2.50 4.98 -0.15
N ALA A 45 3.17 6.06 -0.56
CA ALA A 45 2.87 7.43 -0.17
C ALA A 45 1.55 7.97 -0.72
N VAL A 46 1.33 7.81 -2.02
CA VAL A 46 0.11 8.28 -2.70
C VAL A 46 -0.58 7.08 -3.34
N CYS A 47 -1.73 6.70 -2.80
CA CYS A 47 -2.52 5.55 -3.23
C CYS A 47 -4.00 5.76 -2.90
N GLN A 48 -4.86 4.76 -3.06
CA GLN A 48 -6.27 4.90 -2.72
C GLN A 48 -6.51 5.23 -1.24
N SER A 49 -5.70 4.68 -0.33
CA SER A 49 -5.76 5.00 1.11
C SER A 49 -5.39 6.44 1.42
N SER A 50 -4.55 7.06 0.58
CA SER A 50 -4.21 8.48 0.66
C SER A 50 -5.30 9.39 0.10
N GLU A 51 -6.43 8.83 -0.31
CA GLU A 51 -7.53 9.57 -0.93
C GLU A 51 -7.08 10.22 -2.27
N MET A 52 -6.22 9.52 -3.07
CA MET A 52 -5.57 10.07 -4.25
C MET A 52 -6.53 10.58 -5.33
N PHE A 53 -7.76 10.03 -5.39
CA PHE A 53 -8.78 10.47 -6.34
C PHE A 53 -9.42 11.81 -5.93
N GLU A 54 -9.37 12.15 -4.65
CA GLU A 54 -9.89 13.37 -4.04
C GLU A 54 -8.82 14.46 -3.88
N LEU A 55 -7.55 14.13 -4.17
CA LEU A 55 -6.45 15.08 -4.23
C LEU A 55 -6.31 15.68 -5.64
N SER A 56 -6.05 16.97 -5.73
CA SER A 56 -5.65 17.58 -7.01
C SER A 56 -4.30 17.02 -7.49
N PRO A 57 -3.98 17.11 -8.79
CA PRO A 57 -2.67 16.71 -9.33
C PRO A 57 -1.51 17.35 -8.57
N GLN A 58 -1.64 18.64 -8.24
CA GLN A 58 -0.62 19.38 -7.49
C GLN A 58 -0.47 18.83 -6.06
N GLU A 59 -1.57 18.58 -5.35
CA GLU A 59 -1.52 18.01 -4.00
C GLU A 59 -0.88 16.63 -3.97
N ARG A 60 -1.14 15.76 -4.97
CA ARG A 60 -0.50 14.44 -5.08
C ARG A 60 1.02 14.56 -5.18
N VAL A 61 1.50 15.45 -6.04
CA VAL A 61 2.93 15.70 -6.23
C VAL A 61 3.57 16.31 -4.98
N GLU A 62 2.94 17.31 -4.37
CA GLU A 62 3.45 17.98 -3.17
C GLU A 62 3.51 16.99 -1.98
N LEU A 63 2.48 16.17 -1.81
CA LEU A 63 2.43 15.14 -0.78
C LEU A 63 3.54 14.10 -1.01
N ALA A 64 3.72 13.59 -2.24
CA ALA A 64 4.79 12.66 -2.57
C ALA A 64 6.17 13.27 -2.27
N LYS A 65 6.43 14.50 -2.70
CA LYS A 65 7.69 15.22 -2.43
C LYS A 65 7.95 15.39 -0.94
N PHE A 66 6.92 15.74 -0.18
CA PHE A 66 7.06 15.90 1.26
C PHE A 66 7.43 14.58 1.93
N ILE A 67 6.74 13.50 1.58
CA ILE A 67 7.01 12.18 2.14
C ILE A 67 8.42 11.71 1.76
N ILE A 68 8.82 11.80 0.49
CA ILE A 68 10.17 11.44 0.02
C ILE A 68 11.24 12.20 0.82
N THR A 69 11.05 13.50 1.00
CA THR A 69 12.04 14.36 1.67
C THR A 69 12.19 14.03 3.16
N ASN A 70 11.12 13.61 3.81
CA ASN A 70 11.09 13.39 5.27
C ASN A 70 11.18 11.91 5.67
N THR A 71 11.15 10.99 4.71
CA THR A 71 11.32 9.56 4.99
C THR A 71 12.79 9.24 5.25
N PRO A 72 13.12 8.52 6.33
CA PRO A 72 14.49 8.07 6.60
C PRO A 72 15.04 7.21 5.45
N LYS A 73 16.33 7.35 5.12
CA LYS A 73 16.97 6.72 3.96
C LYS A 73 16.94 5.19 3.94
N HIS A 74 16.70 4.55 5.06
CA HIS A 74 16.59 3.09 5.15
C HIS A 74 15.20 2.57 4.76
N MET A 75 14.21 3.45 4.67
CA MET A 75 12.88 3.13 4.16
C MET A 75 12.73 3.61 2.71
N GLY A 76 12.12 2.77 1.88
CA GLY A 76 11.79 3.16 0.51
C GLY A 76 10.48 3.97 0.44
N VAL A 77 10.31 4.72 -0.65
CA VAL A 77 9.05 5.44 -0.94
C VAL A 77 8.60 5.13 -2.36
N ILE A 78 7.41 4.56 -2.49
CA ILE A 78 6.72 4.42 -3.77
C ILE A 78 5.48 5.30 -3.77
N ALA A 79 5.08 5.79 -4.92
CA ALA A 79 3.90 6.63 -5.06
C ALA A 79 3.17 6.36 -6.38
N SER A 80 1.86 6.56 -6.36
CA SER A 80 0.99 6.61 -7.53
C SER A 80 0.53 8.07 -7.76
N GLY A 81 -0.42 8.25 -8.60
CA GLY A 81 -1.04 9.50 -9.03
C GLY A 81 -1.65 9.30 -10.41
N HIS A 82 -1.67 8.07 -10.87
CA HIS A 82 -2.17 7.62 -12.16
C HIS A 82 -3.72 7.71 -12.24
N CYS A 83 -4.24 8.94 -12.07
CA CYS A 83 -5.68 9.22 -11.96
C CYS A 83 -6.25 10.02 -13.13
N ALA A 84 -5.40 10.59 -13.99
CA ALA A 84 -5.82 11.40 -15.12
C ALA A 84 -6.48 10.55 -16.22
N GLU A 85 -7.48 11.11 -16.93
CA GLU A 85 -8.14 10.44 -18.05
C GLU A 85 -7.30 10.43 -19.32
N LYS A 86 -6.56 11.54 -19.56
CA LYS A 86 -5.73 11.70 -20.76
C LYS A 86 -4.34 11.14 -20.52
N VAL A 87 -3.85 10.36 -21.46
CA VAL A 87 -2.53 9.73 -21.36
C VAL A 87 -1.39 10.75 -21.25
N GLU A 88 -1.49 11.91 -21.90
CA GLU A 88 -0.50 12.97 -21.80
C GLU A 88 -0.42 13.55 -20.38
N ASP A 89 -1.55 13.64 -19.69
CA ASP A 89 -1.61 14.08 -18.30
C ASP A 89 -1.06 13.01 -17.36
N GLN A 90 -1.36 11.72 -17.65
CA GLN A 90 -0.78 10.58 -16.90
C GLN A 90 0.74 10.57 -16.99
N ILE A 91 1.30 10.76 -18.20
CA ILE A 91 2.74 10.84 -18.44
C ILE A 91 3.35 12.00 -17.64
N ARG A 92 2.74 13.20 -17.74
CA ARG A 92 3.25 14.39 -17.05
C ARG A 92 3.22 14.23 -15.53
N GLU A 93 2.14 13.70 -14.98
CA GLU A 93 2.03 13.44 -13.53
C GLU A 93 3.05 12.41 -13.08
N ALA A 94 3.19 11.30 -13.81
CA ALA A 94 4.17 10.26 -13.51
C ALA A 94 5.59 10.81 -13.51
N GLN A 95 5.97 11.55 -14.57
CA GLN A 95 7.29 12.16 -14.67
C GLN A 95 7.58 13.11 -13.51
N THR A 96 6.59 13.92 -13.11
CA THR A 96 6.77 14.87 -12.00
C THR A 96 7.00 14.17 -10.66
N VAL A 97 6.37 13.01 -10.42
CA VAL A 97 6.59 12.20 -9.21
C VAL A 97 7.94 11.48 -9.28
N ILE A 98 8.32 10.98 -10.43
CA ILE A 98 9.65 10.35 -10.65
C ILE A 98 10.77 11.36 -10.42
N ASP A 99 10.65 12.56 -10.98
CA ASP A 99 11.63 13.65 -10.81
C ASP A 99 11.74 14.12 -9.35
N ALA A 100 10.71 13.88 -8.54
CA ALA A 100 10.76 14.13 -7.11
C ALA A 100 11.64 13.14 -6.35
N GLY A 101 12.04 12.01 -6.98
CA GLY A 101 12.98 11.04 -6.42
C GLY A 101 12.32 9.83 -5.76
N VAL A 102 11.09 9.47 -6.15
CA VAL A 102 10.43 8.22 -5.71
C VAL A 102 11.25 6.99 -6.12
N ASP A 103 11.24 5.93 -5.31
CA ASP A 103 11.96 4.70 -5.64
C ASP A 103 11.29 3.93 -6.78
N ALA A 104 9.95 3.94 -6.85
CA ALA A 104 9.19 3.46 -7.99
C ALA A 104 7.89 4.25 -8.15
N TYR A 105 7.53 4.60 -9.38
CA TYR A 105 6.21 5.10 -9.71
C TYR A 105 5.24 3.94 -9.91
N VAL A 106 4.09 3.97 -9.24
CA VAL A 106 3.13 2.85 -9.24
C VAL A 106 1.92 3.21 -10.10
N PHE A 107 1.80 2.56 -11.25
CA PHE A 107 0.61 2.64 -12.08
C PHE A 107 -0.58 1.92 -11.43
N ILE A 108 -1.81 2.37 -11.69
CA ILE A 108 -3.01 1.62 -11.33
C ILE A 108 -3.50 0.82 -12.54
N SER A 109 -3.75 -0.46 -12.36
CA SER A 109 -3.99 -1.41 -13.45
C SER A 109 -5.22 -1.12 -14.29
N ASN A 110 -6.25 -0.51 -13.68
CA ASN A 110 -7.48 -0.16 -14.38
C ASN A 110 -7.35 1.07 -15.32
N GLN A 111 -6.23 1.77 -15.28
CA GLN A 111 -5.90 2.82 -16.27
C GLN A 111 -5.21 2.27 -17.53
N PHE A 112 -4.74 1.03 -17.50
CA PHE A 112 -4.10 0.43 -18.66
C PHE A 112 -5.09 0.04 -19.75
N ALA A 113 -6.31 -0.33 -19.38
CA ALA A 113 -7.39 -0.64 -20.33
C ALA A 113 -8.73 -0.57 -19.62
N LYS A 114 -9.81 -0.35 -20.36
CA LYS A 114 -11.18 -0.34 -19.83
C LYS A 114 -11.57 -1.74 -19.34
N GLU A 115 -12.60 -1.82 -18.50
CA GLU A 115 -13.04 -3.07 -17.86
C GLU A 115 -13.30 -4.21 -18.87
N ASN A 116 -13.85 -3.89 -20.03
CA ASN A 116 -14.21 -4.85 -21.09
C ASN A 116 -13.15 -5.00 -22.21
N GLU A 117 -12.00 -4.33 -22.09
CA GLU A 117 -10.89 -4.45 -23.04
C GLU A 117 -9.93 -5.57 -22.65
N SER A 118 -9.27 -6.16 -23.66
CA SER A 118 -8.33 -7.28 -23.47
C SER A 118 -7.02 -6.86 -22.79
N GLU A 119 -6.25 -7.82 -22.33
CA GLU A 119 -4.89 -7.59 -21.84
C GLU A 119 -3.91 -7.14 -22.94
N ASP A 120 -4.17 -7.47 -24.21
CA ASP A 120 -3.37 -6.96 -25.32
C ASP A 120 -3.48 -5.44 -25.45
N VAL A 121 -4.66 -4.87 -25.16
CA VAL A 121 -4.84 -3.42 -25.07
C VAL A 121 -4.07 -2.85 -23.89
N ALA A 122 -4.19 -3.48 -22.73
CA ALA A 122 -3.44 -3.07 -21.54
C ALA A 122 -1.93 -3.10 -21.80
N LYS A 123 -1.43 -4.16 -22.41
CA LYS A 123 0.00 -4.31 -22.75
C LYS A 123 0.49 -3.18 -23.67
N LYS A 124 -0.25 -2.88 -24.74
CA LYS A 124 0.09 -1.78 -25.68
C LYS A 124 0.13 -0.43 -24.96
N ASN A 125 -0.81 -0.18 -24.06
CA ASN A 125 -0.84 1.06 -23.30
C ASN A 125 0.31 1.14 -22.28
N ILE A 126 0.69 0.02 -21.66
CA ILE A 126 1.90 -0.04 -20.81
C ILE A 126 3.15 0.25 -21.65
N GLU A 127 3.31 -0.39 -22.82
CA GLU A 127 4.42 -0.12 -23.74
C GLU A 127 4.51 1.37 -24.07
N TYR A 128 3.37 1.98 -24.44
CA TYR A 128 3.31 3.40 -24.73
C TYR A 128 3.76 4.28 -23.55
N LEU A 129 3.29 3.98 -22.34
CA LEU A 129 3.70 4.72 -21.12
C LEU A 129 5.20 4.57 -20.87
N LEU A 130 5.76 3.36 -21.00
CA LEU A 130 7.19 3.08 -20.79
C LEU A 130 8.08 3.78 -21.83
N ASP A 131 7.58 4.03 -23.04
CA ASP A 131 8.30 4.74 -24.11
C ASP A 131 8.31 6.27 -23.91
N HIS A 132 7.36 6.81 -23.12
CA HIS A 132 7.18 8.25 -22.94
C HIS A 132 7.49 8.76 -21.52
N ILE A 133 7.78 7.87 -20.59
CA ILE A 133 8.14 8.22 -19.21
C ILE A 133 9.59 7.83 -18.97
N ASP A 134 10.42 8.80 -18.62
CA ASP A 134 11.80 8.56 -18.24
C ASP A 134 11.89 8.11 -16.78
N GLY A 135 11.95 6.81 -16.58
CA GLY A 135 11.98 6.19 -15.25
C GLY A 135 12.66 4.83 -15.27
N ASP A 136 13.41 4.57 -14.21
CA ASP A 136 14.19 3.32 -14.05
C ASP A 136 13.35 2.20 -13.43
N MET A 137 12.34 2.54 -12.62
CA MET A 137 11.59 1.57 -11.84
C MET A 137 10.13 1.93 -11.68
N PHE A 138 9.28 0.97 -11.97
CA PHE A 138 7.83 1.07 -11.89
C PHE A 138 7.23 -0.03 -11.02
N GLY A 139 6.00 0.21 -10.60
CA GLY A 139 5.15 -0.79 -9.96
C GLY A 139 3.76 -0.80 -10.58
N VAL A 140 2.97 -1.80 -10.18
CA VAL A 140 1.55 -1.87 -10.50
C VAL A 140 0.75 -2.04 -9.22
N TYR A 141 -0.38 -1.37 -9.14
CA TYR A 141 -1.39 -1.55 -8.10
C TYR A 141 -2.71 -1.99 -8.75
N GLU A 142 -3.20 -3.17 -8.40
CA GLU A 142 -4.51 -3.65 -8.78
C GLU A 142 -5.59 -2.90 -7.99
N CYS A 143 -5.74 -1.61 -8.32
CA CYS A 143 -6.63 -0.70 -7.62
C CYS A 143 -8.09 -1.10 -7.82
N PRO A 144 -8.91 -1.25 -6.75
CA PRO A 144 -10.29 -1.67 -6.90
C PRO A 144 -11.24 -0.58 -7.40
N ALA A 145 -10.82 0.68 -7.45
CA ALA A 145 -11.64 1.81 -7.88
C ALA A 145 -11.09 2.43 -9.17
N PRO A 146 -11.93 2.81 -10.15
CA PRO A 146 -13.39 2.66 -10.18
C PRO A 146 -13.87 1.22 -10.43
N TYR A 147 -13.02 0.33 -10.96
CA TYR A 147 -13.23 -1.10 -11.11
C TYR A 147 -11.93 -1.85 -10.89
N LYS A 148 -12.02 -3.11 -10.47
CA LYS A 148 -10.84 -3.93 -10.22
C LYS A 148 -10.40 -4.62 -11.51
N ARG A 149 -9.17 -4.32 -11.94
CA ARG A 149 -8.50 -5.01 -13.04
C ARG A 149 -7.29 -5.74 -12.47
N LEU A 150 -7.37 -7.06 -12.41
CA LEU A 150 -6.25 -7.92 -12.03
C LEU A 150 -5.34 -8.15 -13.25
N LEU A 151 -4.05 -8.35 -13.02
CA LEU A 151 -3.13 -8.80 -14.05
C LEU A 151 -3.13 -10.33 -14.08
N SER A 152 -3.19 -10.91 -15.29
CA SER A 152 -2.93 -12.34 -15.43
C SER A 152 -1.47 -12.67 -15.11
N PRO A 153 -1.15 -13.93 -14.77
CA PRO A 153 0.23 -14.38 -14.63
C PRO A 153 1.07 -14.09 -15.89
N GLU A 154 0.49 -14.20 -17.08
CA GLU A 154 1.13 -13.95 -18.37
C GLU A 154 1.51 -12.49 -18.56
N LEU A 155 0.58 -11.56 -18.31
CA LEU A 155 0.86 -10.13 -18.39
C LEU A 155 1.87 -9.70 -17.32
N LEU A 156 1.76 -10.25 -16.12
CA LEU A 156 2.70 -9.97 -15.04
C LEU A 156 4.11 -10.46 -15.34
N LYS A 157 4.23 -11.67 -15.94
CA LYS A 157 5.50 -12.21 -16.41
C LYS A 157 6.12 -11.29 -17.45
N TRP A 158 5.34 -10.85 -18.44
CA TRP A 158 5.82 -9.90 -19.43
C TRP A 158 6.29 -8.59 -18.78
N CYS A 159 5.55 -8.03 -17.82
CA CYS A 159 6.02 -6.87 -17.05
C CYS A 159 7.38 -7.11 -16.39
N ALA A 160 7.56 -8.29 -15.76
CA ALA A 160 8.82 -8.65 -15.13
C ALA A 160 9.98 -8.79 -16.13
N GLU A 161 9.72 -9.33 -17.32
CA GLU A 161 10.71 -9.51 -18.40
C GLU A 161 11.19 -8.17 -18.99
N THR A 162 10.42 -7.07 -18.87
CA THR A 162 10.89 -5.72 -19.23
C THR A 162 12.02 -5.22 -18.33
N GLU A 163 12.21 -5.85 -17.18
CA GLU A 163 13.11 -5.43 -16.11
C GLU A 163 12.86 -4.02 -15.55
N LYS A 164 11.77 -3.36 -15.95
CA LYS A 164 11.35 -2.04 -15.48
C LYS A 164 10.39 -2.11 -14.29
N PHE A 165 9.69 -3.23 -14.09
CA PHE A 165 8.75 -3.39 -12.98
C PHE A 165 9.39 -4.13 -11.80
N ALA A 166 9.25 -3.56 -10.60
CA ALA A 166 9.82 -4.11 -9.37
C ALA A 166 8.79 -4.35 -8.25
N PHE A 167 7.56 -3.87 -8.42
CA PHE A 167 6.53 -3.89 -7.38
C PHE A 167 5.16 -4.22 -7.98
N LEU A 168 4.47 -5.21 -7.41
CA LEU A 168 3.04 -5.42 -7.61
C LEU A 168 2.34 -5.39 -6.24
N LYS A 169 1.34 -4.51 -6.08
CA LYS A 169 0.36 -4.65 -5.01
C LYS A 169 -0.80 -5.48 -5.51
N ASP A 170 -0.83 -6.73 -5.08
CA ASP A 170 -1.89 -7.68 -5.41
C ASP A 170 -3.13 -7.47 -4.53
N THR A 171 -4.30 -7.49 -5.14
CA THR A 171 -5.59 -7.37 -4.47
C THR A 171 -6.59 -8.45 -4.91
N CYS A 172 -6.12 -9.55 -5.50
CA CYS A 172 -7.01 -10.60 -6.02
C CYS A 172 -7.81 -11.29 -4.92
N CYS A 173 -7.27 -11.38 -3.69
CA CYS A 173 -7.87 -12.10 -2.57
C CYS A 173 -8.14 -13.60 -2.85
N ASP A 174 -7.37 -14.19 -3.76
CA ASP A 174 -7.49 -15.56 -4.23
C ASP A 174 -6.09 -16.20 -4.20
N LEU A 175 -5.93 -17.27 -3.40
CA LEU A 175 -4.64 -17.90 -3.20
C LEU A 175 -4.14 -18.64 -4.44
N ASP A 176 -5.01 -19.23 -5.25
CA ASP A 176 -4.61 -19.95 -6.46
C ASP A 176 -4.10 -18.98 -7.53
N GLN A 177 -4.78 -17.85 -7.71
CA GLN A 177 -4.31 -16.78 -8.60
C GLN A 177 -2.98 -16.18 -8.11
N LEU A 178 -2.86 -15.98 -6.81
CA LEU A 178 -1.65 -15.41 -6.22
C LEU A 178 -0.46 -16.36 -6.38
N GLU A 179 -0.66 -17.67 -6.18
CA GLU A 179 0.37 -18.69 -6.42
C GLU A 179 0.81 -18.71 -7.89
N ALA A 180 -0.14 -18.63 -8.82
CA ALA A 180 0.17 -18.57 -10.25
C ALA A 180 1.00 -17.32 -10.61
N LYS A 181 0.67 -16.15 -10.04
CA LYS A 181 1.44 -14.93 -10.21
C LYS A 181 2.86 -15.04 -9.60
N CYS A 182 2.99 -15.62 -8.41
CA CYS A 182 4.30 -15.84 -7.78
C CYS A 182 5.20 -16.73 -8.65
N LYS A 183 4.66 -17.83 -9.18
CA LYS A 183 5.37 -18.73 -10.11
C LYS A 183 5.78 -18.01 -11.40
N ALA A 184 4.91 -17.13 -11.93
CA ALA A 184 5.18 -16.40 -13.18
C ALA A 184 6.35 -15.41 -13.07
N VAL A 185 6.63 -14.88 -11.89
CA VAL A 185 7.70 -13.89 -11.65
C VAL A 185 8.89 -14.46 -10.88
N GLU A 186 8.91 -15.77 -10.61
CA GLU A 186 9.99 -16.41 -9.90
C GLU A 186 11.34 -16.17 -10.59
N GLY A 187 12.36 -15.80 -9.81
CA GLY A 187 13.70 -15.51 -10.33
C GLY A 187 13.85 -14.13 -11.00
N THR A 188 12.79 -13.33 -11.07
CA THR A 188 12.85 -11.96 -11.62
C THR A 188 13.07 -10.90 -10.54
N GLY A 189 13.19 -9.64 -10.95
CA GLY A 189 13.29 -8.49 -10.04
C GLY A 189 11.94 -7.98 -9.52
N LEU A 190 10.80 -8.45 -10.08
CA LEU A 190 9.46 -8.03 -9.68
C LEU A 190 9.03 -8.73 -8.41
N LYS A 191 8.60 -7.98 -7.42
CA LYS A 191 8.13 -8.48 -6.13
C LYS A 191 6.63 -8.27 -5.96
N ILE A 192 5.93 -9.28 -5.47
CA ILE A 192 4.51 -9.24 -5.19
C ILE A 192 4.29 -8.96 -3.71
N PHE A 193 3.47 -7.95 -3.40
CA PHE A 193 3.04 -7.60 -2.06
C PHE A 193 1.53 -7.84 -1.93
N ASN A 194 1.16 -8.71 -1.00
CA ASN A 194 -0.24 -9.01 -0.75
C ASN A 194 -0.92 -7.84 -0.02
N ALA A 195 -2.09 -7.42 -0.48
CA ALA A 195 -2.90 -6.42 0.22
C ALA A 195 -3.88 -7.04 1.23
N ASN A 196 -4.17 -8.35 1.11
CA ASN A 196 -5.11 -9.06 1.98
C ASN A 196 -4.41 -9.58 3.24
N ALA A 197 -4.75 -8.98 4.38
CA ALA A 197 -4.17 -9.36 5.66
C ALA A 197 -4.46 -10.82 6.05
N ALA A 198 -5.67 -11.31 5.77
CA ALA A 198 -6.09 -12.66 6.18
C ALA A 198 -5.33 -13.81 5.48
N THR A 199 -4.76 -13.54 4.30
CA THR A 199 -4.02 -14.55 3.52
C THR A 199 -2.51 -14.33 3.52
N LEU A 200 -2.00 -13.37 4.31
CA LEU A 200 -0.62 -12.93 4.22
C LEU A 200 0.40 -14.06 4.43
N LEU A 201 0.28 -14.83 5.53
CA LEU A 201 1.23 -15.91 5.81
C LEU A 201 1.31 -16.92 4.66
N ARG A 202 0.15 -17.37 4.15
CA ARG A 202 0.09 -18.30 3.02
C ARG A 202 0.72 -17.72 1.76
N SER A 203 0.45 -16.44 1.48
CA SER A 203 1.03 -15.78 0.31
C SER A 203 2.56 -15.66 0.38
N MET A 204 3.10 -15.44 1.57
CA MET A 204 4.55 -15.40 1.78
C MET A 204 5.20 -16.79 1.61
N GLU A 205 4.52 -17.85 2.04
CA GLU A 205 4.94 -19.24 1.79
C GLU A 205 4.97 -19.58 0.29
N MET A 206 4.09 -18.94 -0.51
CA MET A 206 4.01 -19.07 -1.98
C MET A 206 5.05 -18.20 -2.72
N GLY A 207 5.75 -17.28 -2.05
CA GLY A 207 6.78 -16.44 -2.66
C GLY A 207 6.47 -14.95 -2.71
N CYS A 208 5.36 -14.47 -2.14
CA CYS A 208 5.15 -13.04 -1.97
C CYS A 208 6.25 -12.40 -1.12
N ALA A 209 6.64 -11.19 -1.47
CA ALA A 209 7.73 -10.47 -0.83
C ALA A 209 7.32 -9.76 0.46
N GLY A 210 6.02 -9.64 0.73
CA GLY A 210 5.55 -8.97 1.93
C GLY A 210 4.11 -8.46 1.85
N TYR A 211 3.84 -7.42 2.62
CA TYR A 211 2.51 -6.85 2.83
C TYR A 211 2.41 -5.38 2.41
N SER A 212 1.40 -5.04 1.62
CA SER A 212 1.05 -3.65 1.30
C SER A 212 -0.46 -3.44 1.42
N GLY A 213 -0.98 -3.48 2.64
CA GLY A 213 -2.41 -3.43 2.94
C GLY A 213 -2.80 -2.40 3.98
N VAL A 214 -4.10 -2.24 4.13
CA VAL A 214 -4.76 -1.26 5.00
C VAL A 214 -4.36 -1.44 6.47
N MET A 215 -4.27 -2.68 6.94
CA MET A 215 -4.03 -2.98 8.35
C MET A 215 -2.63 -2.59 8.85
N ALA A 216 -1.69 -2.28 7.95
CA ALA A 216 -0.42 -1.66 8.33
C ALA A 216 -0.58 -0.21 8.87
N ASN A 217 -1.78 0.38 8.77
CA ASN A 217 -2.13 1.64 9.43
C ASN A 217 -2.66 1.45 10.88
N PHE A 218 -2.71 0.21 11.38
CA PHE A 218 -3.21 -0.11 12.72
C PHE A 218 -2.13 -0.72 13.63
N HIS A 219 -1.43 -1.75 13.15
CA HIS A 219 -0.39 -2.45 13.91
C HIS A 219 0.76 -2.94 13.00
N PRO A 220 1.50 -2.01 12.37
CA PRO A 220 2.53 -2.35 11.40
C PRO A 220 3.65 -3.23 11.96
N ASP A 221 4.00 -3.07 13.24
CA ASP A 221 5.01 -3.87 13.96
C ASP A 221 4.73 -5.37 13.93
N LEU A 222 3.46 -5.77 14.02
CA LEU A 222 3.07 -7.17 13.95
C LEU A 222 3.26 -7.76 12.55
N TYR A 223 2.94 -6.99 11.51
CA TYR A 223 3.23 -7.39 10.12
C TYR A 223 4.73 -7.45 9.85
N VAL A 224 5.48 -6.50 10.37
CA VAL A 224 6.95 -6.49 10.27
C VAL A 224 7.55 -7.74 10.93
N TRP A 225 7.09 -8.09 12.12
CA TRP A 225 7.54 -9.31 12.77
C TRP A 225 7.21 -10.55 11.94
N LEU A 226 5.98 -10.65 11.44
CA LEU A 226 5.56 -11.77 10.59
C LEU A 226 6.45 -11.91 9.37
N CYS A 227 6.64 -10.83 8.61
CA CYS A 227 7.46 -10.83 7.40
C CYS A 227 8.91 -11.26 7.67
N LYS A 228 9.46 -10.90 8.82
CA LYS A 228 10.86 -11.20 9.17
C LYS A 228 11.07 -12.60 9.75
N ASN A 229 10.06 -13.18 10.41
CA ASN A 229 10.27 -14.37 11.27
C ASN A 229 9.48 -15.62 10.84
N TYR A 230 8.60 -15.55 9.86
CA TYR A 230 7.67 -16.65 9.53
C TYR A 230 8.37 -17.98 9.19
N LYS A 231 9.55 -17.93 8.57
CA LYS A 231 10.33 -19.13 8.22
C LYS A 231 11.02 -19.75 9.42
N GLU A 232 11.52 -18.91 10.31
CA GLU A 232 12.33 -19.34 11.46
C GLU A 232 11.46 -19.75 12.66
N GLN A 233 10.25 -19.16 12.77
CA GLN A 233 9.30 -19.38 13.86
C GLN A 233 7.89 -19.68 13.33
N PRO A 234 7.67 -20.78 12.58
CA PRO A 234 6.42 -21.03 11.85
C PRO A 234 5.20 -21.18 12.77
N GLU A 235 5.33 -21.83 13.93
CA GLU A 235 4.23 -21.97 14.89
C GLU A 235 3.78 -20.62 15.46
N LYS A 236 4.75 -19.79 15.82
CA LYS A 236 4.49 -18.43 16.32
C LYS A 236 3.97 -17.52 15.23
N ALA A 237 4.42 -17.70 13.99
CA ALA A 237 3.89 -17.00 12.83
C ALA A 237 2.41 -17.36 12.56
N GLN A 238 2.03 -18.63 12.74
CA GLN A 238 0.64 -19.06 12.63
C GLN A 238 -0.23 -18.50 13.76
N GLU A 239 0.29 -18.46 15.01
CA GLU A 239 -0.38 -17.81 16.15
C GLU A 239 -0.68 -16.34 15.84
N LEU A 240 0.33 -15.60 15.37
CA LEU A 240 0.18 -14.21 14.98
C LEU A 240 -0.81 -14.06 13.81
N MET A 241 -0.73 -14.93 12.81
CA MET A 241 -1.63 -14.88 11.65
C MET A 241 -3.10 -15.09 12.03
N ASN A 242 -3.38 -15.96 13.01
CA ASN A 242 -4.73 -16.16 13.53
C ASN A 242 -5.30 -14.86 14.14
N PHE A 243 -4.47 -14.10 14.86
CA PHE A 243 -4.85 -12.78 15.37
C PHE A 243 -5.04 -11.78 14.22
N LEU A 244 -4.06 -11.65 13.31
CA LEU A 244 -4.08 -10.68 12.22
C LEU A 244 -5.27 -10.91 11.27
N GLY A 245 -5.61 -12.17 10.99
CA GLY A 245 -6.75 -12.52 10.16
C GLY A 245 -8.09 -12.07 10.76
N ALA A 246 -8.30 -12.29 12.05
CA ALA A 246 -9.50 -11.80 12.74
C ALA A 246 -9.50 -10.27 12.87
N ALA A 247 -8.36 -9.68 13.20
CA ALA A 247 -8.17 -8.24 13.35
C ALA A 247 -8.45 -7.45 12.05
N SER A 248 -8.21 -8.06 10.89
CA SER A 248 -8.39 -7.39 9.58
C SER A 248 -9.85 -6.99 9.29
N MET A 249 -10.82 -7.55 9.98
CA MET A 249 -12.22 -7.18 9.81
C MET A 249 -12.50 -5.70 10.15
N VAL A 250 -11.65 -5.06 10.94
CA VAL A 250 -11.78 -3.65 11.30
C VAL A 250 -11.60 -2.71 10.10
N GLU A 251 -10.88 -3.14 9.07
CA GLU A 251 -10.70 -2.34 7.85
C GLU A 251 -12.00 -2.09 7.07
N CYS A 252 -13.01 -2.95 7.26
CA CYS A 252 -14.31 -2.82 6.60
C CYS A 252 -15.18 -1.70 7.17
N GLN A 253 -14.79 -1.07 8.28
CA GLN A 253 -15.49 0.10 8.84
C GLN A 253 -15.13 1.36 8.03
N VAL A 254 -15.59 2.52 8.44
CA VAL A 254 -15.48 3.83 7.77
C VAL A 254 -14.00 4.21 7.49
N TYR A 255 -13.30 3.41 6.69
CA TYR A 255 -11.89 3.67 6.31
C TYR A 255 -11.81 4.81 5.27
N PRO A 256 -10.88 5.77 5.40
CA PRO A 256 -9.73 5.80 6.32
C PRO A 256 -10.00 6.48 7.69
N VAL A 257 -11.23 6.88 7.99
CA VAL A 257 -11.58 7.61 9.22
C VAL A 257 -11.30 6.78 10.48
N ASN A 258 -11.62 5.49 10.45
CA ASN A 258 -11.34 4.56 11.55
C ASN A 258 -9.84 4.42 11.83
N SER A 259 -9.00 4.42 10.79
CA SER A 259 -7.55 4.40 10.93
C SER A 259 -7.02 5.70 11.56
N LYS A 260 -7.55 6.87 11.16
CA LYS A 260 -7.21 8.16 11.78
C LYS A 260 -7.57 8.17 13.26
N TYR A 261 -8.74 7.62 13.61
CA TYR A 261 -9.14 7.48 15.00
C TYR A 261 -8.21 6.55 15.80
N HIS A 262 -7.90 5.38 15.24
CA HIS A 262 -6.95 4.45 15.85
C HIS A 262 -5.58 5.09 16.06
N MET A 263 -5.04 5.82 15.08
CA MET A 263 -3.77 6.53 15.20
C MET A 263 -3.77 7.54 16.34
N ASN A 264 -4.89 8.26 16.58
CA ASN A 264 -5.02 9.12 17.74
C ASN A 264 -4.89 8.34 19.06
N LEU A 265 -5.46 7.13 19.15
CA LEU A 265 -5.36 6.29 20.36
C LEU A 265 -3.94 5.80 20.63
N VAL A 266 -3.13 5.61 19.58
CA VAL A 266 -1.74 5.14 19.70
C VAL A 266 -0.70 6.28 19.67
N GLY A 267 -1.15 7.53 19.85
CA GLY A 267 -0.27 8.68 20.06
C GLY A 267 0.20 9.37 18.76
N VAL A 268 -0.52 9.20 17.66
CA VAL A 268 -0.31 9.91 16.40
C VAL A 268 -1.50 10.84 16.13
N PRO A 269 -1.54 12.03 16.75
CA PRO A 269 -2.71 12.91 16.74
C PRO A 269 -2.95 13.53 15.36
N MET A 270 -4.21 13.51 14.93
CA MET A 270 -4.71 14.15 13.71
C MET A 270 -6.23 14.36 13.78
N THR A 271 -6.78 15.17 12.90
CA THR A 271 -8.23 15.29 12.74
C THR A 271 -8.81 14.01 12.11
N LEU A 272 -10.12 13.82 12.21
CA LEU A 272 -10.82 12.73 11.52
C LEU A 272 -11.28 13.11 10.12
N GLN A 273 -10.93 14.33 9.64
CA GLN A 273 -11.33 14.82 8.32
C GLN A 273 -10.89 13.87 7.21
N SER A 274 -11.78 13.60 6.29
CA SER A 274 -11.55 12.79 5.09
C SER A 274 -12.36 13.41 3.95
N ARG A 275 -11.80 13.41 2.76
CA ARG A 275 -12.48 13.90 1.55
C ARG A 275 -13.32 12.80 0.91
N ARG A 276 -12.99 11.53 1.21
CA ARG A 276 -13.67 10.35 0.66
C ARG A 276 -14.83 9.89 1.51
N GLN A 277 -14.73 10.02 2.85
CA GLN A 277 -15.72 9.51 3.79
C GLN A 277 -16.19 10.63 4.74
N ASP A 278 -17.48 10.67 5.02
CA ASP A 278 -17.97 11.53 6.09
C ASP A 278 -17.54 10.96 7.46
N TYR A 279 -16.67 11.68 8.16
CA TYR A 279 -16.15 11.26 9.46
C TYR A 279 -17.26 11.09 10.52
N LYS A 280 -18.43 11.72 10.35
CA LYS A 280 -19.58 11.55 11.22
C LYS A 280 -20.19 10.15 11.17
N LEU A 281 -19.89 9.38 10.12
CA LEU A 281 -20.26 7.96 10.03
C LEU A 281 -19.48 7.08 11.04
N LEU A 282 -18.41 7.58 11.62
CA LEU A 282 -17.72 6.95 12.74
C LEU A 282 -18.47 7.28 14.04
N THR A 283 -19.57 6.57 14.27
CA THR A 283 -20.45 6.74 15.44
C THR A 283 -19.79 6.31 16.75
N GLY A 284 -20.43 6.58 17.89
CA GLY A 284 -19.93 6.19 19.20
C GLY A 284 -19.70 4.68 19.35
N SER A 285 -20.59 3.84 18.82
CA SER A 285 -20.40 2.38 18.82
C SER A 285 -19.20 1.94 17.99
N LYS A 286 -18.99 2.51 16.80
CA LYS A 286 -17.82 2.21 15.96
C LYS A 286 -16.51 2.69 16.59
N LYS A 287 -16.52 3.81 17.32
CA LYS A 287 -15.36 4.26 18.10
C LYS A 287 -15.03 3.28 19.21
N LEU A 288 -16.04 2.81 19.93
CA LEU A 288 -15.86 1.81 20.98
C LEU A 288 -15.27 0.51 20.42
N GLU A 289 -15.75 0.02 19.27
CA GLU A 289 -15.17 -1.15 18.59
C GLU A 289 -13.68 -0.97 18.27
N ILE A 290 -13.25 0.24 17.88
CA ILE A 290 -11.82 0.54 17.61
C ILE A 290 -11.03 0.65 18.91
N GLU A 291 -11.59 1.21 19.98
CA GLU A 291 -10.98 1.28 21.30
C GLU A 291 -10.74 -0.12 21.86
N GLU A 292 -11.75 -1.00 21.77
CA GLU A 292 -11.66 -2.41 22.17
C GLU A 292 -10.67 -3.18 21.30
N PHE A 293 -10.67 -2.92 20.00
CA PHE A 293 -9.68 -3.48 19.08
C PHE A 293 -8.24 -3.03 19.44
N CYS A 294 -8.04 -1.77 19.78
CA CYS A 294 -6.76 -1.26 20.24
C CYS A 294 -6.34 -1.96 21.53
N ALA A 295 -7.24 -2.11 22.50
CA ALA A 295 -6.98 -2.76 23.79
C ALA A 295 -6.64 -4.25 23.63
N ILE A 296 -7.37 -4.99 22.78
CA ILE A 296 -7.07 -6.41 22.53
C ILE A 296 -5.74 -6.59 21.79
N THR A 297 -5.43 -5.68 20.85
CA THR A 297 -4.15 -5.67 20.14
C THR A 297 -2.98 -5.48 21.11
N GLU A 298 -3.09 -4.56 22.06
CA GLU A 298 -2.08 -4.35 23.09
C GLU A 298 -1.92 -5.56 24.03
N THR A 299 -3.03 -6.19 24.40
CA THR A 299 -3.01 -7.41 25.21
C THR A 299 -2.31 -8.55 24.47
N PHE A 300 -2.66 -8.75 23.20
CA PHE A 300 -2.01 -9.73 22.33
C PHE A 300 -0.52 -9.44 22.19
N ARG A 301 -0.15 -8.20 21.89
CA ARG A 301 1.25 -7.76 21.72
C ARG A 301 2.10 -8.08 22.97
N LYS A 302 1.59 -7.78 24.17
CA LYS A 302 2.28 -8.10 25.43
C LYS A 302 2.49 -9.61 25.60
N SER A 303 1.47 -10.41 25.36
CA SER A 303 1.58 -11.87 25.45
C SER A 303 2.55 -12.42 24.39
N PHE A 304 2.42 -11.97 23.16
CA PHE A 304 3.19 -12.43 22.01
C PHE A 304 4.69 -12.13 22.13
N PHE A 305 5.06 -10.95 22.62
CA PHE A 305 6.46 -10.54 22.81
C PHE A 305 7.00 -10.84 24.21
N GLY A 306 6.20 -11.38 25.12
CA GLY A 306 6.64 -11.74 26.49
C GLY A 306 6.98 -10.52 27.35
N LYS A 307 6.22 -9.43 27.23
CA LYS A 307 6.44 -8.17 27.95
C LYS A 307 5.37 -7.93 29.01
#